data_2d953bfaa6f85c36e3bde145576cbbeb
#
_entry.id   2d953bfaa6f85c36e3bde145576cbbeb
#
_cell.length_a   1.000
_cell.length_b   1.000
_cell.length_c   1.000
_cell.angle_alpha   90.00
_cell.angle_beta   90.00
_cell.angle_gamma   90.00
#
_symmetry.space_group_name_H-M   'P 1'
#
loop_
_entity.id
_entity.type
_entity.pdbx_description
1 polymer ?
#
loop_
_entity_poly.entity_id
_entity_poly.type
_entity_poly.pdbx_seq_one_letter_code
_entity_poly.pdbx_strand_id
1 'polypeptide(L)'
;TVSKEDKEKTIGCTGIYYANSMIPQGELELEKIVHSFAAKKFLNSYLLKEGVKEEKLNEELLKVVDIRYGKPYEDETTKKCDEFIFKLISGSKDEIKKIAESGIY
;
A
#
# COMPACT_ATOMS: atom_id res chain seq x y z
N THR A 1 -0.46 13.98 -14.40
CA THR A 1 -1.25 14.29 -13.18
C THR A 1 -2.32 13.23 -12.95
N VAL A 2 -2.40 12.74 -11.76
CA VAL A 2 -3.34 11.69 -11.37
C VAL A 2 -4.69 12.32 -11.04
N SER A 3 -5.79 11.70 -11.48
CA SER A 3 -7.14 12.19 -11.18
C SER A 3 -7.43 12.08 -9.68
N LYS A 4 -8.41 12.87 -9.22
CA LYS A 4 -8.84 12.81 -7.82
C LYS A 4 -9.34 11.40 -7.45
N GLU A 5 -10.11 10.78 -8.35
CA GLU A 5 -10.63 9.43 -8.15
C GLU A 5 -9.50 8.40 -8.01
N ASP A 6 -8.49 8.49 -8.87
CA ASP A 6 -7.34 7.57 -8.81
C ASP A 6 -6.49 7.81 -7.57
N LYS A 7 -6.37 9.08 -7.12
CA LYS A 7 -5.69 9.37 -5.84
C LYS A 7 -6.42 8.71 -4.67
N GLU A 8 -7.74 8.81 -4.64
CA GLU A 8 -8.54 8.22 -3.57
C GLU A 8 -8.41 6.69 -3.56
N LYS A 9 -8.46 6.06 -4.74
CA LYS A 9 -8.24 4.61 -4.85
C LYS A 9 -6.83 4.22 -4.42
N THR A 10 -5.84 5.02 -4.77
CA THR A 10 -4.45 4.79 -4.37
C THR A 10 -4.29 4.86 -2.86
N ILE A 11 -4.95 5.84 -2.22
CA ILE A 11 -4.94 5.96 -0.76
C ILE A 11 -5.58 4.71 -0.14
N GLY A 12 -6.70 4.26 -0.68
CA GLY A 12 -7.36 3.03 -0.21
C GLY A 12 -6.44 1.82 -0.29
N CYS A 13 -5.78 1.63 -1.42
CA CYS A 13 -4.82 0.54 -1.60
C CYS A 13 -3.63 0.66 -0.64
N THR A 14 -3.12 1.88 -0.44
CA THR A 14 -2.03 2.12 0.51
C THR A 14 -2.43 1.70 1.93
N GLY A 15 -3.67 2.00 2.31
CA GLY A 15 -4.23 1.58 3.60
C GLY A 15 -4.31 0.06 3.74
N ILE A 16 -4.68 -0.63 2.66
CA ILE A 16 -4.72 -2.10 2.63
C ILE A 16 -3.33 -2.69 2.80
N TYR A 17 -2.34 -2.16 2.08
CA TYR A 17 -0.95 -2.59 2.25
C TYR A 17 -0.47 -2.33 3.68
N TYR A 18 -0.82 -1.18 4.24
CA TYR A 18 -0.45 -0.85 5.61
C TYR A 18 -1.03 -1.86 6.61
N ALA A 19 -2.32 -2.17 6.48
CA ALA A 19 -2.97 -3.17 7.33
C ALA A 19 -2.33 -4.56 7.18
N ASN A 20 -2.04 -4.95 5.94
CA ASN A 20 -1.37 -6.23 5.67
C ASN A 20 0.01 -6.30 6.33
N SER A 21 0.72 -5.20 6.36
CA SER A 21 2.06 -5.14 6.97
C SER A 21 2.03 -5.33 8.49
N MET A 22 0.88 -5.14 9.10
CA MET A 22 0.68 -5.32 10.54
C MET A 22 0.32 -6.75 10.94
N ILE A 23 0.10 -7.65 9.97
CA ILE A 23 -0.23 -9.04 10.26
C ILE A 23 0.99 -9.70 10.92
N PRO A 24 0.80 -10.40 12.05
CA PRO A 24 1.92 -11.00 12.77
C PRO A 24 2.68 -12.04 11.92
N GLN A 25 3.99 -12.10 12.12
CA GLN A 25 4.81 -13.13 11.49
C GLN A 25 4.28 -14.51 11.85
N GLY A 26 4.24 -15.39 10.86
CA GLY A 26 3.71 -16.74 11.04
C GLY A 26 2.25 -16.88 10.63
N GLU A 27 1.51 -15.78 10.55
CA GLU A 27 0.12 -15.80 10.11
C GLU A 27 -0.02 -15.49 8.62
N LEU A 28 1.04 -14.99 8.00
CA LEU A 28 1.09 -14.71 6.57
C LEU A 28 2.52 -14.95 6.09
N GLU A 29 2.68 -15.40 4.86
CA GLU A 29 4.00 -15.59 4.27
C GLU A 29 4.81 -14.30 4.33
N LEU A 30 6.06 -14.41 4.77
CA LEU A 30 6.94 -13.26 4.97
C LEU A 30 7.05 -12.38 3.72
N GLU A 31 7.17 -12.96 2.55
CA GLU A 31 7.29 -12.20 1.31
C GLU A 31 6.06 -11.34 1.02
N LYS A 32 4.87 -11.78 1.44
CA LYS A 32 3.64 -11.00 1.30
C LYS A 32 3.61 -9.82 2.27
N ILE A 33 4.11 -10.03 3.49
CA ILE A 33 4.23 -8.95 4.49
C ILE A 33 5.24 -7.92 3.99
N VAL A 34 6.40 -8.36 3.51
CA VAL A 34 7.46 -7.49 2.99
C VAL A 34 6.98 -6.69 1.77
N HIS A 35 6.26 -7.35 0.86
CA HIS A 35 5.66 -6.68 -0.30
C HIS A 35 4.75 -5.53 0.17
N SER A 36 3.92 -5.79 1.17
CA SER A 36 2.99 -4.78 1.69
C SER A 36 3.72 -3.60 2.34
N PHE A 37 4.79 -3.85 3.10
CA PHE A 37 5.63 -2.78 3.63
C PHE A 37 6.24 -1.94 2.52
N ALA A 38 6.82 -2.59 1.51
CA ALA A 38 7.46 -1.91 0.40
C ALA A 38 6.47 -1.09 -0.42
N ALA A 39 5.29 -1.66 -0.71
CA ALA A 39 4.24 -0.98 -1.45
C ALA A 39 3.72 0.24 -0.68
N LYS A 40 3.49 0.09 0.61
CA LYS A 40 3.06 1.20 1.47
C LYS A 40 4.09 2.32 1.45
N LYS A 41 5.37 2.00 1.58
CA LYS A 41 6.44 3.01 1.58
C LYS A 41 6.50 3.75 0.25
N PHE A 42 6.48 3.02 -0.86
CA PHE A 42 6.51 3.60 -2.19
C PHE A 42 5.32 4.54 -2.42
N LEU A 43 4.12 4.07 -2.10
CA LEU A 43 2.89 4.82 -2.34
C LEU A 43 2.75 6.04 -1.43
N ASN A 44 3.22 5.93 -0.19
CA ASN A 44 3.21 7.08 0.72
C ASN A 44 4.05 8.22 0.12
N SER A 45 5.24 7.92 -0.36
CA SER A 45 6.10 8.91 -1.02
C SER A 45 5.46 9.45 -2.30
N TYR A 46 4.87 8.57 -3.10
CA TYR A 46 4.20 8.93 -4.34
C TYR A 46 3.05 9.91 -4.08
N LEU A 47 2.20 9.59 -3.11
CA LEU A 47 1.03 10.43 -2.79
C LEU A 47 1.43 11.81 -2.26
N LEU A 48 2.48 11.87 -1.45
CA LEU A 48 3.00 13.16 -0.98
C LEU A 48 3.51 14.00 -2.15
N LYS A 49 4.20 13.39 -3.12
CA LYS A 49 4.66 14.07 -4.32
C LYS A 49 3.51 14.56 -5.19
N GLU A 50 2.39 13.83 -5.19
CA GLU A 50 1.19 14.20 -5.93
C GLU A 50 0.36 15.25 -5.21
N GLY A 51 0.84 15.76 -4.09
CA GLY A 51 0.22 16.88 -3.40
C GLY A 51 -0.76 16.53 -2.30
N VAL A 52 -0.87 15.24 -1.95
CA VAL A 52 -1.70 14.83 -0.82
C VAL A 52 -1.01 15.28 0.47
N LYS A 53 -1.72 16.00 1.33
CA LYS A 53 -1.15 16.48 2.59
C LYS A 53 -0.95 15.33 3.55
N GLU A 54 0.19 15.34 4.24
CA GLU A 54 0.58 14.27 5.16
C GLU A 54 -0.49 13.97 6.22
N GLU A 55 -1.06 15.00 6.83
CA GLU A 55 -2.11 14.83 7.85
C GLU A 55 -3.32 14.10 7.30
N LYS A 56 -3.78 14.52 6.10
CA LYS A 56 -4.92 13.88 5.44
C LYS A 56 -4.60 12.45 5.09
N LEU A 57 -3.41 12.21 4.55
CA LEU A 57 -2.98 10.86 4.17
C LEU A 57 -3.00 9.94 5.39
N ASN A 58 -2.40 10.37 6.50
CA ASN A 58 -2.37 9.59 7.73
C ASN A 58 -3.77 9.28 8.26
N GLU A 59 -4.68 10.26 8.25
CA GLU A 59 -6.06 10.05 8.67
C GLU A 59 -6.76 8.98 7.83
N GLU A 60 -6.63 9.09 6.50
CA GLU A 60 -7.28 8.16 5.58
C GLU A 60 -6.70 6.75 5.69
N LEU A 61 -5.38 6.64 5.86
CA LEU A 61 -4.73 5.34 6.05
C LEU A 61 -5.21 4.66 7.33
N LEU A 62 -5.33 5.42 8.42
CA LEU A 62 -5.81 4.89 9.69
C LEU A 62 -7.25 4.42 9.63
N LYS A 63 -8.10 5.08 8.84
CA LYS A 63 -9.48 4.62 8.62
C LYS A 63 -9.51 3.23 8.01
N VAL A 64 -8.67 2.98 7.00
CA VAL A 64 -8.60 1.67 6.34
C VAL A 64 -8.04 0.63 7.31
N VAL A 65 -6.98 0.98 8.04
CA VAL A 65 -6.38 0.09 9.04
C VAL A 65 -7.42 -0.31 10.10
N ASP A 66 -8.20 0.65 10.61
CA ASP A 66 -9.23 0.38 11.60
C ASP A 66 -10.27 -0.62 11.10
N ILE A 67 -10.65 -0.51 9.82
CA ILE A 67 -11.61 -1.43 9.21
C ILE A 67 -11.01 -2.83 9.05
N ARG A 68 -9.72 -2.91 8.72
CA ARG A 68 -9.05 -4.17 8.40
C ARG A 68 -8.37 -4.85 9.59
N TYR A 69 -8.11 -4.12 10.66
CA TYR A 69 -7.39 -4.64 11.81
C TYR A 69 -8.08 -5.86 12.41
N GLY A 70 -7.32 -6.92 12.61
CA GLY A 70 -7.84 -8.16 13.17
C GLY A 70 -8.60 -9.04 12.19
N LYS A 71 -8.79 -8.59 10.95
CA LYS A 71 -9.45 -9.39 9.91
C LYS A 71 -8.42 -10.19 9.13
N PRO A 72 -8.82 -11.36 8.57
CA PRO A 72 -7.91 -12.17 7.77
C PRO A 72 -7.38 -11.43 6.54
N TYR A 73 -6.18 -11.80 6.12
CA TYR A 73 -5.62 -11.33 4.87
C TYR A 73 -6.53 -11.74 3.69
N GLU A 74 -6.78 -10.80 2.79
CA GLU A 74 -7.58 -11.04 1.60
C GLU A 74 -6.71 -10.96 0.36
N ASP A 75 -6.36 -12.12 -0.19
CA ASP A 75 -5.50 -12.24 -1.35
C ASP A 75 -6.08 -11.49 -2.57
N GLU A 76 -7.38 -11.66 -2.83
CA GLU A 76 -8.04 -10.99 -3.96
C GLU A 76 -8.01 -9.48 -3.87
N THR A 77 -8.23 -8.93 -2.68
CA THR A 77 -8.19 -7.48 -2.47
C THR A 77 -6.80 -6.93 -2.74
N THR A 78 -5.77 -7.61 -2.23
CA THR A 78 -4.38 -7.21 -2.44
C THR A 78 -3.99 -7.32 -3.92
N LYS A 79 -4.43 -8.37 -4.58
CA LYS A 79 -4.19 -8.59 -6.01
C LYS A 79 -4.77 -7.47 -6.86
N LYS A 80 -6.01 -7.07 -6.56
CA LYS A 80 -6.67 -5.96 -7.25
C LYS A 80 -5.93 -4.65 -7.05
N CYS A 81 -5.42 -4.41 -5.84
CA CYS A 81 -4.60 -3.25 -5.57
C CYS A 81 -3.30 -3.29 -6.37
N ASP A 82 -2.61 -4.45 -6.40
CA ASP A 82 -1.40 -4.60 -7.19
C ASP A 82 -1.66 -4.27 -8.67
N GLU A 83 -2.70 -4.85 -9.25
CA GLU A 83 -3.06 -4.62 -10.65
C GLU A 83 -3.34 -3.15 -10.91
N PHE A 84 -4.11 -2.52 -10.04
CA PHE A 84 -4.45 -1.11 -10.17
C PHE A 84 -3.20 -0.22 -10.11
N ILE A 85 -2.35 -0.43 -9.10
CA ILE A 85 -1.15 0.39 -8.87
C ILE A 85 -0.13 0.18 -10.00
N PHE A 86 0.11 -1.05 -10.40
CA PHE A 86 1.10 -1.35 -11.45
C PHE A 86 0.70 -0.76 -12.80
N LYS A 87 -0.60 -0.65 -13.06
CA LYS A 87 -1.12 -0.02 -14.26
C LYS A 87 -1.09 1.51 -14.17
N LEU A 88 -1.47 2.06 -13.02
CA LEU A 88 -1.56 3.50 -12.82
C LEU A 88 -0.17 4.17 -12.81
N ILE A 89 0.78 3.57 -12.12
CA ILE A 89 2.10 4.16 -11.91
C ILE A 89 3.15 3.33 -12.64
N SER A 90 3.61 3.87 -13.77
CA SER A 90 4.63 3.20 -14.58
C SER A 90 5.89 2.93 -13.77
N GLY A 91 6.40 1.70 -13.84
CA GLY A 91 7.62 1.30 -13.13
C GLY A 91 7.42 0.97 -11.66
N SER A 92 6.19 1.11 -11.13
CA SER A 92 5.94 0.89 -9.71
C SER A 92 6.23 -0.54 -9.26
N LYS A 93 5.95 -1.53 -10.10
CA LYS A 93 6.21 -2.93 -9.77
C LYS A 93 7.69 -3.15 -9.47
N ASP A 94 8.56 -2.63 -10.34
CA ASP A 94 10.00 -2.78 -10.18
C ASP A 94 10.52 -1.98 -8.98
N GLU A 95 10.01 -0.77 -8.78
CA GLU A 95 10.41 0.07 -7.66
C GLU A 95 10.03 -0.54 -6.31
N ILE A 96 8.81 -1.08 -6.21
CA ILE A 96 8.36 -1.76 -5.01
C ILE A 96 9.21 -3.00 -4.74
N LYS A 97 9.54 -3.75 -5.79
CA LYS A 97 10.41 -4.92 -5.67
C LYS A 97 11.79 -4.53 -5.15
N LYS A 98 12.37 -3.44 -5.65
CA LYS A 98 13.66 -2.94 -5.18
C LYS A 98 13.62 -2.57 -3.70
N ILE A 99 12.57 -1.91 -3.26
CA ILE A 99 12.40 -1.55 -1.85
C ILE A 99 12.31 -2.82 -1.00
N ALA A 100 11.52 -3.80 -1.44
CA ALA A 100 11.39 -5.07 -0.74
C ALA A 100 12.73 -5.78 -0.59
N GLU A 101 13.52 -5.81 -1.66
CA GLU A 101 14.83 -6.45 -1.67
C GLU A 101 15.87 -5.70 -0.84
N SER A 102 15.74 -4.38 -0.73
CA SER A 102 16.67 -3.55 0.04
C SER A 102 16.50 -3.72 1.56
N GLY A 103 15.32 -4.15 2.00
CA GLY A 103 15.00 -4.24 3.42
C GLY A 103 14.78 -2.89 4.09
N ILE A 104 14.74 -1.81 3.33
CA ILE A 104 14.53 -0.46 3.86
C ILE A 104 13.07 -0.05 3.58
N TYR A 105 12.22 -0.39 4.50
CA TYR A 105 10.77 -0.12 4.37
C TYR A 105 10.07 0.18 5.70
#